data_b9cd6438179e1390d8cc2721c09c3b1b
#
_entry.id   b9cd6438179e1390d8cc2721c09c3b1b
#
_cell.length_a   1.000
_cell.length_b   1.000
_cell.length_c   1.000
_cell.angle_alpha   90.00
_cell.angle_beta   90.00
_cell.angle_gamma   90.00
#
_symmetry.space_group_name_H-M   'P 1'
#
loop_
_entity.id
_entity.type
_entity.pdbx_description
1 polymer ?
#
loop_
_entity_poly.entity_id
_entity_poly.type
_entity_poly.pdbx_seq_one_letter_code
_entity_poly.pdbx_strand_id
1 'polypeptide(L)'
;MSQAELEQGVGDILIGEEELQARIRELGAELSVDYAGREVLLVGVLKGAVFFMADLMRSLTIPCEIDFMAISSYGASTDSSGVVRILKDLDINIEGRHVLVVEDIVDSGLTLSYLMRNLESREPASLEVCALLTKPTRREIDVPVRYIGFEIPNRFVIGYGLDFAERYRNLPYVGVLHPDLMPEGV
;
A
#
# COMPACT_ATOMS: atom_id res chain seq x y z
N MET A 1 7.38 16.34 18.78
CA MET A 1 8.32 16.45 17.63
C MET A 1 7.82 17.59 16.76
N SER A 2 8.65 18.58 16.51
CA SER A 2 8.35 19.71 15.63
C SER A 2 8.49 19.29 14.16
N GLN A 3 7.97 20.09 13.23
CA GLN A 3 8.14 19.85 11.80
C GLN A 3 9.62 19.80 11.40
N ALA A 4 10.45 20.66 11.99
CA ALA A 4 11.89 20.65 11.75
C ALA A 4 12.59 19.36 12.21
N GLU A 5 12.15 18.75 13.32
CA GLU A 5 12.65 17.44 13.78
C GLU A 5 12.18 16.30 12.89
N LEU A 6 10.98 16.38 12.31
CA LEU A 6 10.51 15.45 11.30
C LEU A 6 11.37 15.50 10.03
N GLU A 7 11.64 16.71 9.55
CA GLU A 7 12.45 16.92 8.35
C GLU A 7 13.92 16.45 8.52
N GLN A 8 14.49 16.55 9.72
CA GLN A 8 15.82 16.00 10.03
C GLN A 8 15.89 14.47 9.95
N GLY A 9 14.77 13.79 10.13
CA GLY A 9 14.69 12.32 10.00
C GLY A 9 14.56 11.84 8.55
N VAL A 10 14.41 12.75 7.60
CA VAL A 10 14.31 12.43 6.17
C VAL A 10 15.67 12.65 5.52
N GLY A 11 16.14 11.63 4.80
CA GLY A 11 17.28 11.74 3.91
C GLY A 11 16.86 12.28 2.54
N ASP A 12 17.11 11.48 1.48
CA ASP A 12 16.70 11.88 0.13
C ASP A 12 15.18 11.79 -0.04
N ILE A 13 14.57 12.75 -0.73
CA ILE A 13 13.20 12.62 -1.21
C ILE A 13 13.24 11.79 -2.49
N LEU A 14 12.56 10.64 -2.50
CA LEU A 14 12.48 9.76 -3.67
C LEU A 14 11.38 10.17 -4.63
N ILE A 15 10.21 10.57 -4.10
CA ILE A 15 9.04 10.94 -4.89
C ILE A 15 8.42 12.17 -4.22
N GLY A 16 8.40 13.26 -4.95
CA GLY A 16 7.82 14.53 -4.48
C GLY A 16 6.29 14.50 -4.46
N GLU A 17 5.68 15.42 -3.73
CA GLU A 17 4.22 15.52 -3.61
C GLU A 17 3.52 15.67 -4.96
N GLU A 18 4.01 16.57 -5.82
CA GLU A 18 3.41 16.82 -7.13
C GLU A 18 3.45 15.58 -8.03
N GLU A 19 4.58 14.86 -8.01
CA GLU A 19 4.78 13.62 -8.78
C GLU A 19 3.85 12.50 -8.27
N LEU A 20 3.74 12.35 -6.93
CA LEU A 20 2.79 11.43 -6.32
C LEU A 20 1.36 11.70 -6.76
N GLN A 21 0.92 12.93 -6.64
CA GLN A 21 -0.44 13.33 -6.98
C GLN A 21 -0.73 13.20 -8.49
N ALA A 22 0.27 13.45 -9.35
CA ALA A 22 0.14 13.24 -10.79
C ALA A 22 -0.06 11.75 -11.10
N ARG A 23 0.77 10.88 -10.53
CA ARG A 23 0.68 9.43 -10.76
C ARG A 23 -0.62 8.82 -10.23
N ILE A 24 -1.10 9.29 -9.08
CA ILE A 24 -2.38 8.84 -8.52
C ILE A 24 -3.54 9.20 -9.45
N ARG A 25 -3.54 10.40 -10.05
CA ARG A 25 -4.55 10.77 -11.05
C ARG A 25 -4.49 9.89 -12.29
N GLU A 26 -3.31 9.53 -12.77
CA GLU A 26 -3.14 8.60 -13.89
C GLU A 26 -3.72 7.22 -13.56
N LEU A 27 -3.38 6.67 -12.38
CA LEU A 27 -3.95 5.41 -11.90
C LEU A 27 -5.48 5.47 -11.79
N GLY A 28 -6.01 6.57 -11.27
CA GLY A 28 -7.46 6.78 -11.17
C GLY A 28 -8.14 6.80 -12.54
N ALA A 29 -7.51 7.42 -13.55
CA ALA A 29 -8.01 7.42 -14.91
C ALA A 29 -7.97 6.00 -15.54
N GLU A 30 -6.88 5.28 -15.39
CA GLU A 30 -6.71 3.90 -15.86
C GLU A 30 -7.77 2.97 -15.25
N LEU A 31 -7.93 3.01 -13.92
CA LEU A 31 -8.94 2.24 -13.19
C LEU A 31 -10.37 2.60 -13.63
N SER A 32 -10.64 3.89 -13.85
CA SER A 32 -11.96 4.34 -14.32
C SER A 32 -12.33 3.79 -15.69
N VAL A 33 -11.34 3.60 -16.56
CA VAL A 33 -11.54 2.97 -17.88
C VAL A 33 -11.74 1.45 -17.72
N ASP A 34 -10.87 0.79 -16.95
CA ASP A 34 -10.89 -0.66 -16.79
C ASP A 34 -12.15 -1.17 -16.09
N TYR A 35 -12.67 -0.39 -15.16
CA TYR A 35 -13.89 -0.73 -14.40
C TYR A 35 -15.14 0.02 -14.91
N ALA A 36 -15.11 0.58 -16.13
CA ALA A 36 -16.27 1.28 -16.69
C ALA A 36 -17.51 0.37 -16.71
N GLY A 37 -18.62 0.86 -16.17
CA GLY A 37 -19.88 0.11 -16.06
C GLY A 37 -19.92 -0.97 -14.98
N ARG A 38 -18.93 -1.03 -14.09
CA ARG A 38 -18.85 -1.94 -12.95
C ARG A 38 -18.75 -1.16 -11.65
N GLU A 39 -19.27 -1.72 -10.59
CA GLU A 39 -19.03 -1.23 -9.23
C GLU A 39 -17.77 -1.92 -8.69
N VAL A 40 -16.81 -1.13 -8.22
CA VAL A 40 -15.58 -1.63 -7.62
C VAL A 40 -15.57 -1.40 -6.12
N LEU A 41 -15.21 -2.43 -5.36
CA LEU A 41 -14.91 -2.34 -3.94
C LEU A 41 -13.40 -2.15 -3.77
N LEU A 42 -12.99 -1.00 -3.25
CA LEU A 42 -11.62 -0.73 -2.87
C LEU A 42 -11.39 -1.27 -1.46
N VAL A 43 -10.41 -2.12 -1.29
CA VAL A 43 -10.01 -2.69 0.01
C VAL A 43 -8.65 -2.14 0.40
N GLY A 44 -8.63 -1.16 1.30
CA GLY A 44 -7.39 -0.56 1.80
C GLY A 44 -6.75 -1.38 2.92
N VAL A 45 -5.44 -1.60 2.84
CA VAL A 45 -4.69 -2.29 3.90
C VAL A 45 -4.14 -1.28 4.91
N LEU A 46 -4.66 -1.34 6.12
CA LEU A 46 -4.31 -0.42 7.20
C LEU A 46 -2.93 -0.76 7.79
N LYS A 47 -2.14 0.26 8.21
CA LYS A 47 -2.47 1.69 8.25
C LYS A 47 -1.92 2.45 7.03
N GLY A 48 -0.86 1.95 6.39
CA GLY A 48 -0.05 2.68 5.41
C GLY A 48 -0.84 3.15 4.18
N ALA A 49 -1.76 2.33 3.68
CA ALA A 49 -2.52 2.65 2.47
C ALA A 49 -3.58 3.76 2.62
N VAL A 50 -3.81 4.30 3.83
CA VAL A 50 -4.91 5.26 4.08
C VAL A 50 -4.85 6.49 3.19
N PHE A 51 -3.67 7.10 3.04
CA PHE A 51 -3.52 8.32 2.22
C PHE A 51 -3.69 8.00 0.74
N PHE A 52 -3.02 6.95 0.28
CA PHE A 52 -3.14 6.51 -1.11
C PHE A 52 -4.58 6.13 -1.47
N MET A 53 -5.26 5.37 -0.62
CA MET A 53 -6.66 4.99 -0.77
C MET A 53 -7.58 6.22 -0.93
N ALA A 54 -7.40 7.23 -0.06
CA ALA A 54 -8.20 8.44 -0.06
C ALA A 54 -8.02 9.26 -1.34
N ASP A 55 -6.79 9.44 -1.79
CA ASP A 55 -6.50 10.22 -2.99
C ASP A 55 -6.86 9.45 -4.27
N LEU A 56 -6.61 8.13 -4.30
CA LEU A 56 -7.01 7.27 -5.41
C LEU A 56 -8.54 7.28 -5.61
N MET A 57 -9.30 7.08 -4.52
CA MET A 57 -10.76 7.12 -4.59
C MET A 57 -11.28 8.44 -5.15
N ARG A 58 -10.69 9.57 -4.75
CA ARG A 58 -11.07 10.90 -5.24
C ARG A 58 -10.69 11.14 -6.71
N SER A 59 -9.78 10.34 -7.25
CA SER A 59 -9.34 10.39 -8.65
C SER A 59 -10.20 9.52 -9.58
N LEU A 60 -11.03 8.62 -9.01
CA LEU A 60 -11.94 7.79 -9.81
C LEU A 60 -13.14 8.59 -10.31
N THR A 61 -13.57 8.30 -11.54
CA THR A 61 -14.79 8.86 -12.16
C THR A 61 -15.94 7.87 -12.24
N ILE A 62 -15.78 6.69 -11.61
CA ILE A 62 -16.76 5.61 -11.51
C ILE A 62 -17.23 5.46 -10.07
N PRO A 63 -18.44 4.89 -9.82
CA PRO A 63 -18.86 4.54 -8.47
C PRO A 63 -17.91 3.53 -7.83
N CYS A 64 -17.56 3.78 -6.57
CA CYS A 64 -16.75 2.85 -5.78
C CYS A 64 -17.26 2.81 -4.33
N GLU A 65 -17.12 1.63 -3.72
CA GLU A 65 -17.26 1.44 -2.29
C GLU A 65 -15.89 1.24 -1.66
N ILE A 66 -15.80 1.40 -0.36
CA ILE A 66 -14.55 1.20 0.38
C ILE A 66 -14.77 0.31 1.59
N ASP A 67 -13.77 -0.52 1.88
CA ASP A 67 -13.62 -1.24 3.13
C ASP A 67 -12.13 -1.34 3.49
N PHE A 68 -11.83 -1.76 4.70
CA PHE A 68 -10.46 -1.82 5.18
C PHE A 68 -10.16 -3.17 5.83
N MET A 69 -8.93 -3.64 5.62
CA MET A 69 -8.35 -4.74 6.38
C MET A 69 -7.14 -4.27 7.18
N ALA A 70 -6.90 -4.89 8.32
CA ALA A 70 -5.65 -4.69 9.06
C ALA A 70 -4.97 -6.03 9.25
N ILE A 71 -3.69 -6.08 8.93
CA ILE A 71 -2.87 -7.28 8.97
C ILE A 71 -1.62 -6.99 9.78
N SER A 72 -1.21 -7.92 10.63
CA SER A 72 0.10 -7.90 11.26
C SER A 72 0.95 -9.05 10.72
N SER A 73 2.15 -8.74 10.25
CA SER A 73 3.20 -9.74 10.09
C SER A 73 3.82 -10.00 11.46
N TYR A 74 3.65 -11.19 12.02
CA TYR A 74 4.29 -11.57 13.29
C TYR A 74 5.75 -11.96 13.00
N GLY A 75 6.70 -11.17 13.53
CA GLY A 75 8.12 -11.49 13.49
C GLY A 75 9.01 -10.34 13.00
N ALA A 76 9.14 -9.28 13.82
CA ALA A 76 10.25 -8.33 13.73
C ALA A 76 11.56 -8.89 14.33
N SER A 77 11.66 -10.21 14.52
CA SER A 77 12.89 -10.91 14.90
C SER A 77 13.31 -11.84 13.77
N THR A 78 14.58 -11.97 13.57
CA THR A 78 15.35 -12.62 12.50
C THR A 78 14.98 -14.04 12.06
N ASP A 79 13.95 -14.64 12.67
CA ASP A 79 13.34 -15.90 12.24
C ASP A 79 11.86 -15.63 11.90
N SER A 80 11.60 -15.23 10.66
CA SER A 80 10.24 -14.99 10.16
C SER A 80 9.48 -16.33 10.11
N SER A 81 8.62 -16.57 11.09
CA SER A 81 7.71 -17.73 11.07
C SER A 81 6.64 -17.63 9.96
N GLY A 82 6.62 -16.56 9.17
CA GLY A 82 5.67 -16.36 8.08
C GLY A 82 4.20 -16.29 8.50
N VAL A 83 3.91 -16.20 9.80
CA VAL A 83 2.54 -16.15 10.31
C VAL A 83 1.98 -14.75 10.12
N VAL A 84 1.06 -14.60 9.19
CA VAL A 84 0.27 -13.39 8.98
C VAL A 84 -1.03 -13.52 9.76
N ARG A 85 -1.39 -12.49 10.53
CA ARG A 85 -2.62 -12.45 11.30
C ARG A 85 -3.51 -11.30 10.84
N ILE A 86 -4.77 -11.60 10.53
CA ILE A 86 -5.81 -10.59 10.27
C ILE A 86 -6.25 -10.02 11.63
N LEU A 87 -6.07 -8.72 11.81
CA LEU A 87 -6.50 -7.97 13.01
C LEU A 87 -7.87 -7.34 12.83
N LYS A 88 -8.19 -6.87 11.60
CA LYS A 88 -9.52 -6.43 11.18
C LYS A 88 -9.81 -7.08 9.83
N ASP A 89 -10.95 -7.73 9.74
CA ASP A 89 -11.48 -8.29 8.49
C ASP A 89 -12.47 -7.32 7.84
N LEU A 90 -12.87 -7.63 6.62
CA LEU A 90 -13.89 -6.88 5.88
C LEU A 90 -15.24 -6.93 6.61
N ASP A 91 -15.94 -5.81 6.58
CA ASP A 91 -17.32 -5.70 7.06
C ASP A 91 -18.33 -6.09 5.97
N ILE A 92 -17.87 -6.07 4.70
CA ILE A 92 -18.69 -6.32 3.50
C ILE A 92 -18.44 -7.73 2.95
N ASN A 93 -19.52 -8.43 2.54
CA ASN A 93 -19.37 -9.67 1.75
C ASN A 93 -18.91 -9.33 0.34
N ILE A 94 -17.83 -10.00 -0.11
CA ILE A 94 -17.19 -9.75 -1.42
C ILE A 94 -17.52 -10.78 -2.49
N GLU A 95 -18.34 -11.80 -2.18
CA GLU A 95 -18.77 -12.79 -3.15
C GLU A 95 -19.41 -12.15 -4.38
N GLY A 96 -18.94 -12.50 -5.57
CA GLY A 96 -19.42 -11.96 -6.84
C GLY A 96 -19.10 -10.49 -7.10
N ARG A 97 -18.29 -9.80 -6.26
CA ARG A 97 -17.93 -8.39 -6.40
C ARG A 97 -16.60 -8.20 -7.11
N HIS A 98 -16.42 -7.05 -7.76
CA HIS A 98 -15.11 -6.64 -8.26
C HIS A 98 -14.33 -5.98 -7.12
N VAL A 99 -13.22 -6.60 -6.72
CA VAL A 99 -12.40 -6.16 -5.58
C VAL A 99 -11.05 -5.68 -6.06
N LEU A 100 -10.64 -4.49 -5.61
CA LEU A 100 -9.32 -3.93 -5.81
C LEU A 100 -8.64 -3.72 -4.46
N VAL A 101 -7.60 -4.51 -4.17
CA VAL A 101 -6.76 -4.31 -2.99
C VAL A 101 -5.86 -3.12 -3.22
N VAL A 102 -5.86 -2.18 -2.27
CA VAL A 102 -5.04 -0.96 -2.32
C VAL A 102 -3.97 -1.03 -1.24
N GLU A 103 -2.72 -1.07 -1.67
CA GLU A 103 -1.52 -1.17 -0.83
C GLU A 103 -0.64 0.06 -0.96
N ASP A 104 0.00 0.45 0.13
CA ASP A 104 1.02 1.50 0.13
C ASP A 104 2.32 1.01 -0.50
N ILE A 105 2.78 -0.18 -0.11
CA ILE A 105 4.02 -0.75 -0.61
C ILE A 105 3.97 -2.28 -0.67
N VAL A 106 4.44 -2.84 -1.77
CA VAL A 106 4.69 -4.28 -1.89
C VAL A 106 6.21 -4.53 -1.84
N ASP A 107 6.66 -5.08 -0.72
CA ASP A 107 8.08 -5.42 -0.46
C ASP A 107 8.36 -6.90 -0.82
N SER A 108 8.41 -7.83 0.13
CA SER A 108 8.65 -9.26 -0.13
C SER A 108 7.50 -9.97 -0.85
N GLY A 109 6.29 -9.46 -0.75
CA GLY A 109 5.08 -10.07 -1.29
C GLY A 109 4.43 -11.12 -0.38
N LEU A 110 5.05 -11.50 0.73
CA LEU A 110 4.55 -12.53 1.66
C LEU A 110 3.18 -12.17 2.23
N THR A 111 3.04 -10.97 2.77
CA THR A 111 1.79 -10.48 3.36
C THR A 111 0.68 -10.38 2.31
N LEU A 112 1.00 -9.78 1.17
CA LEU A 112 0.06 -9.63 0.06
C LEU A 112 -0.40 -10.99 -0.49
N SER A 113 0.52 -11.96 -0.65
CA SER A 113 0.18 -13.32 -1.09
C SER A 113 -0.80 -14.01 -0.15
N TYR A 114 -0.62 -13.87 1.16
CA TYR A 114 -1.56 -14.39 2.14
C TYR A 114 -2.93 -13.72 2.03
N LEU A 115 -2.95 -12.39 1.92
CA LEU A 115 -4.16 -11.60 1.78
C LEU A 115 -4.95 -12.00 0.54
N MET A 116 -4.27 -12.06 -0.61
CA MET A 116 -4.90 -12.42 -1.88
C MET A 116 -5.55 -13.80 -1.83
N ARG A 117 -4.85 -14.82 -1.29
CA ARG A 117 -5.44 -16.17 -1.12
C ARG A 117 -6.65 -16.16 -0.20
N ASN A 118 -6.63 -15.38 0.87
CA ASN A 118 -7.76 -15.26 1.79
C ASN A 118 -8.97 -14.62 1.10
N LEU A 119 -8.75 -13.53 0.34
CA LEU A 119 -9.83 -12.86 -0.37
C LEU A 119 -10.36 -13.69 -1.55
N GLU A 120 -9.47 -14.38 -2.27
CA GLU A 120 -9.85 -15.26 -3.40
C GLU A 120 -10.76 -16.42 -2.95
N SER A 121 -10.53 -16.96 -1.74
CA SER A 121 -11.39 -18.02 -1.17
C SER A 121 -12.82 -17.57 -0.86
N ARG A 122 -13.11 -16.26 -0.95
CA ARG A 122 -14.45 -15.67 -0.78
C ARG A 122 -15.18 -15.43 -2.09
N GLU A 123 -14.67 -15.95 -3.20
CA GLU A 123 -15.29 -16.00 -4.52
C GLU A 123 -15.69 -14.62 -5.08
N PRO A 124 -14.79 -13.59 -5.09
CA PRO A 124 -15.07 -12.33 -5.76
C PRO A 124 -15.17 -12.55 -7.29
N ALA A 125 -15.92 -11.68 -8.00
CA ALA A 125 -16.00 -11.69 -9.46
C ALA A 125 -14.66 -11.35 -10.13
N SER A 126 -13.88 -10.49 -9.50
CA SER A 126 -12.47 -10.23 -9.84
C SER A 126 -11.73 -9.75 -8.60
N LEU A 127 -10.45 -10.04 -8.53
CA LEU A 127 -9.56 -9.64 -7.45
C LEU A 127 -8.22 -9.18 -8.04
N GLU A 128 -7.95 -7.88 -7.92
CA GLU A 128 -6.75 -7.24 -8.48
C GLU A 128 -6.06 -6.40 -7.39
N VAL A 129 -4.81 -6.01 -7.64
CA VAL A 129 -4.00 -5.20 -6.73
C VAL A 129 -3.60 -3.89 -7.39
N CYS A 130 -3.73 -2.80 -6.63
CA CYS A 130 -3.17 -1.49 -6.91
C CYS A 130 -2.21 -1.11 -5.80
N ALA A 131 -0.92 -1.04 -6.08
CA ALA A 131 0.11 -0.66 -5.12
C ALA A 131 0.72 0.69 -5.49
N LEU A 132 0.85 1.59 -4.51
CA LEU A 132 1.55 2.85 -4.74
C LEU A 132 3.03 2.62 -5.02
N LEU A 133 3.66 1.78 -4.19
CA LEU A 133 5.09 1.47 -4.31
C LEU A 133 5.32 -0.04 -4.45
N THR A 134 6.36 -0.40 -5.19
CA THR A 134 6.88 -1.77 -5.23
C THR A 134 8.40 -1.78 -5.22
N LYS A 135 8.97 -2.81 -4.56
CA LYS A 135 10.42 -3.09 -4.54
C LYS A 135 10.69 -4.40 -5.29
N PRO A 136 10.87 -4.39 -6.61
CA PRO A 136 11.03 -5.62 -7.40
C PRO A 136 12.18 -6.51 -6.92
N THR A 137 13.29 -5.89 -6.46
CA THR A 137 14.49 -6.60 -6.00
C THR A 137 14.35 -7.29 -4.64
N ARG A 138 13.27 -6.99 -3.89
CA ARG A 138 12.96 -7.59 -2.59
C ARG A 138 11.92 -8.70 -2.67
N ARG A 139 11.37 -8.93 -3.86
CA ARG A 139 10.28 -9.88 -4.05
C ARG A 139 10.76 -11.31 -3.77
N GLU A 140 10.16 -11.95 -2.77
CA GLU A 140 10.36 -13.35 -2.41
C GLU A 140 9.26 -14.24 -2.99
N ILE A 141 8.03 -13.71 -3.01
CA ILE A 141 6.87 -14.35 -3.62
C ILE A 141 6.34 -13.45 -4.72
N ASP A 142 6.18 -14.02 -5.91
CA ASP A 142 5.57 -13.29 -7.03
C ASP A 142 4.05 -13.24 -6.83
N VAL A 143 3.57 -12.03 -6.59
CA VAL A 143 2.14 -11.73 -6.55
C VAL A 143 1.86 -10.75 -7.67
N PRO A 144 0.93 -11.06 -8.57
CA PRO A 144 0.55 -10.14 -9.64
C PRO A 144 0.06 -8.81 -9.05
N VAL A 145 0.72 -7.72 -9.40
CA VAL A 145 0.28 -6.36 -9.10
C VAL A 145 -0.06 -5.70 -10.41
N ARG A 146 -1.34 -5.51 -10.66
CA ARG A 146 -1.82 -5.01 -11.95
C ARG A 146 -1.56 -3.53 -12.13
N TYR A 147 -1.76 -2.74 -11.09
CA TYR A 147 -1.59 -1.29 -11.13
C TYR A 147 -0.48 -0.89 -10.18
N ILE A 148 0.56 -0.29 -10.72
CA ILE A 148 1.76 0.11 -9.97
C ILE A 148 1.96 1.61 -10.12
N GLY A 149 2.05 2.30 -8.97
CA GLY A 149 2.42 3.70 -8.95
C GLY A 149 3.88 3.90 -9.34
N PHE A 150 4.78 3.41 -8.50
CA PHE A 150 6.23 3.58 -8.68
C PHE A 150 7.00 2.31 -8.31
N GLU A 151 8.03 2.01 -9.07
CA GLU A 151 9.07 1.07 -8.67
C GLU A 151 10.20 1.82 -7.97
N ILE A 152 10.55 1.38 -6.76
CA ILE A 152 11.58 2.03 -5.96
C ILE A 152 12.74 1.08 -5.63
N PRO A 153 13.95 1.62 -5.38
CA PRO A 153 15.09 0.82 -4.93
C PRO A 153 14.84 0.23 -3.54
N ASN A 154 15.65 -0.77 -3.17
CA ASN A 154 15.60 -1.36 -1.83
C ASN A 154 16.19 -0.41 -0.79
N ARG A 155 15.40 0.59 -0.39
CA ARG A 155 15.71 1.53 0.70
C ARG A 155 14.53 1.56 1.69
N PHE A 156 14.81 1.91 2.94
CA PHE A 156 13.75 2.12 3.92
C PHE A 156 13.07 3.46 3.68
N VAL A 157 11.79 3.42 3.33
CA VAL A 157 11.03 4.61 2.93
C VAL A 157 9.97 4.98 3.96
N ILE A 158 9.72 6.28 4.09
CA ILE A 158 8.79 6.91 5.02
C ILE A 158 7.99 7.99 4.29
N GLY A 159 6.89 8.39 4.87
CA GLY A 159 6.04 9.45 4.34
C GLY A 159 4.86 8.91 3.52
N TYR A 160 3.88 9.74 3.31
CA TYR A 160 2.65 9.45 2.58
C TYR A 160 1.97 8.14 3.02
N GLY A 161 1.79 7.98 4.35
CA GLY A 161 1.23 6.78 4.98
C GLY A 161 2.26 5.82 5.56
N LEU A 162 3.45 5.75 4.96
CA LEU A 162 4.56 4.92 5.44
C LEU A 162 5.19 5.50 6.71
N ASP A 163 5.57 4.63 7.65
CA ASP A 163 6.09 5.05 8.93
C ASP A 163 7.45 4.46 9.30
N PHE A 164 8.04 5.12 10.28
CA PHE A 164 9.05 4.56 11.16
C PHE A 164 8.66 4.83 12.61
N ALA A 165 8.44 3.79 13.40
CA ALA A 165 7.98 3.87 14.80
C ALA A 165 6.73 4.75 14.99
N GLU A 166 5.71 4.54 14.16
CA GLU A 166 4.43 5.29 14.10
C GLU A 166 4.59 6.78 13.79
N ARG A 167 5.70 7.20 13.20
CA ARG A 167 6.00 8.58 12.83
C ARG A 167 6.14 8.70 11.31
N TYR A 168 6.14 9.93 10.79
CA TYR A 168 6.37 10.29 9.38
C TYR A 168 5.22 10.03 8.42
N ARG A 169 4.14 9.33 8.79
CA ARG A 169 3.01 9.05 7.89
C ARG A 169 2.40 10.30 7.26
N ASN A 170 2.46 11.43 7.97
CA ASN A 170 1.87 12.71 7.57
C ASN A 170 2.73 13.55 6.61
N LEU A 171 3.91 13.09 6.22
CA LEU A 171 4.69 13.78 5.18
C LEU A 171 3.97 13.66 3.84
N PRO A 172 3.92 14.73 3.02
CA PRO A 172 3.17 14.73 1.75
C PRO A 172 3.92 14.06 0.59
N TYR A 173 5.12 13.57 0.83
CA TYR A 173 6.04 12.96 -0.12
C TYR A 173 6.56 11.62 0.41
N VAL A 174 7.23 10.85 -0.44
CA VAL A 174 7.98 9.64 -0.05
C VAL A 174 9.47 9.96 0.02
N GLY A 175 10.04 9.81 1.20
CA GLY A 175 11.47 10.00 1.44
C GLY A 175 12.13 8.74 1.99
N VAL A 176 13.44 8.74 2.03
CA VAL A 176 14.25 7.68 2.66
C VAL A 176 14.48 8.07 4.12
N LEU A 177 14.37 7.12 5.03
CA LEU A 177 14.75 7.34 6.43
C LEU A 177 16.23 7.69 6.52
N HIS A 178 16.56 8.73 7.31
CA HIS A 178 17.94 9.16 7.49
C HIS A 178 18.78 8.01 8.07
N PRO A 179 20.00 7.76 7.57
CA PRO A 179 20.84 6.64 8.01
C PRO A 179 21.07 6.57 9.53
N ASP A 180 21.20 7.73 10.20
CA ASP A 180 21.41 7.81 11.64
C ASP A 180 20.24 7.27 12.47
N LEU A 181 19.05 7.12 11.87
CA LEU A 181 17.84 6.58 12.50
C LEU A 181 17.58 5.13 12.14
N MET A 182 18.37 4.55 11.22
CA MET A 182 18.20 3.17 10.81
C MET A 182 18.51 2.23 11.97
N PRO A 183 17.68 1.22 12.23
CA PRO A 183 18.02 0.15 13.15
C PRO A 183 19.29 -0.57 12.71
N GLU A 184 20.13 -0.99 13.65
CA GLU A 184 21.31 -1.80 13.34
C GLU A 184 20.85 -3.12 12.68
N GLY A 185 21.34 -3.38 11.46
CA GLY A 185 21.08 -4.63 10.73
C GLY A 185 19.95 -4.60 9.67
N VAL A 186 19.47 -3.41 9.28
CA VAL A 186 18.52 -3.24 8.16
C VAL A 186 19.25 -2.81 6.88
#